data_6c5bda66fc2ca37f2515add3880c34b0
#
_entry.id   6c5bda66fc2ca37f2515add3880c34b0
#
_cell.length_a   1.000
_cell.length_b   1.000
_cell.length_c   1.000
_cell.angle_alpha   90.00
_cell.angle_beta   90.00
_cell.angle_gamma   90.00
#
_symmetry.space_group_name_H-M   'P 1'
#
loop_
_entity.id
_entity.type
_entity.pdbx_description
1 polymer ?
#
loop_
_entity_poly.entity_id
_entity_poly.type
_entity_poly.pdbx_seq_one_letter_code
_entity_poly.pdbx_strand_id
1 'polypeptide(L)'
;HKFPKVLVISNKTNTGFSVANNQGIRIAKGEHILLLNPDTVVQEDTLLKCVEFLDGNENAGALGIKMFDGKGKFLPESKRGLPTPKVAFFKIFGLSYIFPKSKLFGQYHLGYLNRDENHVVEVLSGAFMMIKKKVIEEVGNLDETFFMYGEDIDLSYRITKGGYKNYYFAASNIIHYKGESTKKSSINYVFVFYKAMIIFAKKHFSKNHIKTFSFLINVAIYFRASIAIFQRIYKKWSISVLEFFKTYFAIYELAHFYQSFIEITFPVKTI
;
A
#
# COMPACT_ATOMS: atom_id res chain seq x y z
N HIS A 1 -0.41 -29.12 20.65
CA HIS A 1 -0.57 -28.24 19.49
C HIS A 1 -2.00 -28.35 18.95
N LYS A 2 -2.67 -27.22 18.73
CA LYS A 2 -4.05 -27.17 18.21
C LYS A 2 -4.15 -27.66 16.75
N PHE A 3 -3.06 -27.55 15.98
CA PHE A 3 -2.98 -27.94 14.56
C PHE A 3 -1.74 -28.80 14.30
N PRO A 4 -1.80 -30.12 14.53
CA PRO A 4 -0.61 -31.01 14.50
C PRO A 4 -0.01 -31.23 13.10
N LYS A 5 -0.81 -30.96 12.04
CA LYS A 5 -0.35 -31.10 10.63
C LYS A 5 0.37 -29.85 10.10
N VAL A 6 0.37 -28.75 10.86
CA VAL A 6 1.05 -27.50 10.44
C VAL A 6 2.54 -27.62 10.70
N LEU A 7 3.34 -27.41 9.65
CA LEU A 7 4.78 -27.28 9.76
C LEU A 7 5.16 -25.86 10.15
N VAL A 8 5.91 -25.71 11.23
CA VAL A 8 6.38 -24.42 11.73
C VAL A 8 7.86 -24.27 11.47
N ILE A 9 8.25 -23.22 10.74
CA ILE A 9 9.65 -22.82 10.57
C ILE A 9 9.89 -21.58 11.43
N SER A 10 10.69 -21.71 12.47
CA SER A 10 11.02 -20.63 13.39
C SER A 10 12.39 -20.04 13.07
N ASN A 11 12.42 -18.75 12.72
CA ASN A 11 13.67 -18.01 12.50
C ASN A 11 14.06 -17.27 13.80
N LYS A 12 15.34 -17.32 14.17
CA LYS A 12 15.88 -16.61 15.35
C LYS A 12 15.88 -15.09 15.19
N THR A 13 15.92 -14.62 13.96
CA THR A 13 15.96 -13.20 13.60
C THR A 13 14.94 -12.91 12.50
N ASN A 14 14.56 -11.65 12.33
CA ASN A 14 13.71 -11.25 11.21
C ASN A 14 14.51 -11.32 9.89
N THR A 15 14.23 -12.33 9.08
CA THR A 15 14.90 -12.59 7.81
C THR A 15 14.25 -11.85 6.62
N GLY A 16 13.14 -11.16 6.85
CA GLY A 16 12.35 -10.51 5.81
C GLY A 16 11.34 -11.44 5.14
N PHE A 17 10.48 -10.84 4.30
CA PHE A 17 9.36 -11.54 3.68
C PHE A 17 9.82 -12.60 2.68
N SER A 18 10.76 -12.26 1.80
CA SER A 18 11.22 -13.16 0.71
C SER A 18 11.87 -14.42 1.26
N VAL A 19 12.82 -14.29 2.19
CA VAL A 19 13.53 -15.45 2.78
C VAL A 19 12.56 -16.36 3.52
N ALA A 20 11.69 -15.80 4.36
CA ALA A 20 10.73 -16.59 5.14
C ALA A 20 9.75 -17.37 4.24
N ASN A 21 9.20 -16.73 3.19
CA ASN A 21 8.32 -17.42 2.24
C ASN A 21 9.07 -18.47 1.40
N ASN A 22 10.31 -18.19 0.99
CA ASN A 22 11.10 -19.16 0.23
C ASN A 22 11.40 -20.43 1.04
N GLN A 23 11.56 -20.33 2.37
CA GLN A 23 11.67 -21.51 3.22
C GLN A 23 10.42 -22.38 3.13
N GLY A 24 9.23 -21.80 3.16
CA GLY A 24 7.96 -22.50 2.97
C GLY A 24 7.80 -23.07 1.56
N ILE A 25 8.14 -22.30 0.51
CA ILE A 25 8.05 -22.71 -0.89
C ILE A 25 8.90 -23.96 -1.15
N ARG A 26 10.13 -24.02 -0.61
CA ARG A 26 11.04 -25.15 -0.78
C ARG A 26 10.52 -26.48 -0.24
N ILE A 27 9.68 -26.44 0.80
CA ILE A 27 9.11 -27.66 1.41
C ILE A 27 7.68 -27.95 0.98
N ALA A 28 7.04 -27.01 0.25
CA ALA A 28 5.68 -27.15 -0.23
C ALA A 28 5.55 -28.27 -1.27
N LYS A 29 4.57 -29.17 -1.07
CA LYS A 29 4.33 -30.34 -1.93
C LYS A 29 3.12 -30.16 -2.86
N GLY A 30 2.27 -29.16 -2.63
CA GLY A 30 1.07 -28.89 -3.43
C GLY A 30 1.38 -28.41 -4.83
N GLU A 31 0.44 -28.58 -5.75
CA GLU A 31 0.50 -28.09 -7.12
C GLU A 31 0.31 -26.58 -7.22
N HIS A 32 -0.34 -26.00 -6.19
CA HIS A 32 -0.53 -24.57 -6.02
C HIS A 32 0.16 -24.11 -4.74
N ILE A 33 0.82 -22.98 -4.77
CA ILE A 33 1.49 -22.36 -3.66
C ILE A 33 0.76 -21.05 -3.34
N LEU A 34 0.29 -20.90 -2.10
CA LEU A 34 -0.36 -19.68 -1.62
C LEU A 34 0.58 -18.91 -0.69
N LEU A 35 0.95 -17.70 -1.11
CA LEU A 35 1.50 -16.70 -0.20
C LEU A 35 0.32 -16.01 0.49
N LEU A 36 0.30 -16.05 1.81
CA LEU A 36 -0.80 -15.53 2.62
C LEU A 36 -0.27 -14.80 3.85
N ASN A 37 -0.68 -13.56 4.03
CA ASN A 37 -0.34 -12.80 5.23
C ASN A 37 -1.14 -13.32 6.44
N PRO A 38 -0.53 -13.33 7.64
CA PRO A 38 -1.20 -13.82 8.86
C PRO A 38 -2.33 -12.90 9.35
N ASP A 39 -2.38 -11.64 8.89
CA ASP A 39 -3.42 -10.65 9.22
C ASP A 39 -4.57 -10.64 8.19
N THR A 40 -4.85 -11.81 7.59
CA THR A 40 -5.96 -12.01 6.63
C THR A 40 -7.00 -12.98 7.17
N VAL A 41 -8.26 -12.75 6.79
CA VAL A 41 -9.37 -13.70 6.97
C VAL A 41 -9.86 -14.15 5.60
N VAL A 42 -9.80 -15.45 5.37
CA VAL A 42 -10.16 -16.11 4.11
C VAL A 42 -11.53 -16.74 4.27
N GLN A 43 -12.42 -16.59 3.28
CA GLN A 43 -13.72 -17.26 3.28
C GLN A 43 -13.56 -18.76 3.01
N GLU A 44 -14.53 -19.55 3.43
CA GLU A 44 -14.49 -21.03 3.42
C GLU A 44 -14.24 -21.62 2.02
N ASP A 45 -14.87 -21.08 0.99
CA ASP A 45 -14.81 -21.56 -0.39
C ASP A 45 -13.72 -20.88 -1.26
N THR A 46 -13.02 -19.89 -0.71
CA THR A 46 -12.06 -19.07 -1.45
C THR A 46 -10.96 -19.90 -2.11
N LEU A 47 -10.36 -20.82 -1.36
CA LEU A 47 -9.22 -21.59 -1.85
C LEU A 47 -9.67 -22.51 -2.99
N LEU A 48 -10.82 -23.17 -2.85
CA LEU A 48 -11.37 -24.04 -3.89
C LEU A 48 -11.62 -23.25 -5.18
N LYS A 49 -12.32 -22.13 -5.10
CA LYS A 49 -12.58 -21.26 -6.26
C LYS A 49 -11.31 -20.76 -6.95
N CYS A 50 -10.28 -20.45 -6.17
CA CYS A 50 -8.99 -20.01 -6.71
C CYS A 50 -8.28 -21.15 -7.48
N VAL A 51 -8.28 -22.37 -6.93
CA VAL A 51 -7.70 -23.56 -7.57
C VAL A 51 -8.44 -23.87 -8.87
N GLU A 52 -9.78 -23.95 -8.83
CA GLU A 52 -10.62 -24.19 -10.01
C GLU A 52 -10.37 -23.14 -11.12
N PHE A 53 -10.22 -21.87 -10.74
CA PHE A 53 -9.90 -20.81 -11.70
C PHE A 53 -8.52 -21.01 -12.35
N LEU A 54 -7.51 -21.32 -11.54
CA LEU A 54 -6.14 -21.54 -12.06
C LEU A 54 -6.09 -22.78 -12.96
N ASP A 55 -6.74 -23.87 -12.58
CA ASP A 55 -6.74 -25.12 -13.35
C ASP A 55 -7.52 -24.98 -14.65
N GLY A 56 -8.63 -24.25 -14.62
CA GLY A 56 -9.42 -23.95 -15.83
C GLY A 56 -8.76 -22.95 -16.79
N ASN A 57 -7.63 -22.33 -16.42
CA ASN A 57 -6.94 -21.33 -17.24
C ASN A 57 -5.46 -21.67 -17.40
N GLU A 58 -5.11 -22.31 -18.51
CA GLU A 58 -3.73 -22.76 -18.79
C GLU A 58 -2.70 -21.63 -18.73
N ASN A 59 -3.04 -20.46 -19.30
CA ASN A 59 -2.17 -19.29 -19.35
C ASN A 59 -2.08 -18.53 -18.00
N ALA A 60 -2.90 -18.89 -17.00
CA ALA A 60 -2.81 -18.29 -15.68
C ALA A 60 -1.59 -18.83 -14.93
N GLY A 61 -0.65 -17.97 -14.60
CA GLY A 61 0.50 -18.30 -13.76
C GLY A 61 0.21 -18.10 -12.28
N ALA A 62 -0.48 -17.03 -11.98
CA ALA A 62 -0.84 -16.67 -10.62
C ALA A 62 -2.15 -15.87 -10.57
N LEU A 63 -2.79 -15.87 -9.41
CA LEU A 63 -3.90 -14.97 -9.10
C LEU A 63 -3.74 -14.29 -7.74
N GLY A 64 -4.24 -13.06 -7.66
CA GLY A 64 -4.57 -12.36 -6.43
C GLY A 64 -6.07 -12.15 -6.35
N ILE A 65 -6.56 -11.84 -5.17
CA ILE A 65 -7.99 -11.80 -4.88
C ILE A 65 -8.46 -10.39 -4.51
N LYS A 66 -9.76 -10.15 -4.59
CA LYS A 66 -10.40 -8.95 -4.07
C LYS A 66 -10.17 -8.84 -2.56
N MET A 67 -9.69 -7.70 -2.08
CA MET A 67 -9.37 -7.48 -0.67
C MET A 67 -10.17 -6.32 -0.10
N PHE A 68 -10.64 -6.48 1.13
CA PHE A 68 -11.25 -5.43 1.93
C PHE A 68 -10.45 -5.24 3.23
N ASP A 69 -10.50 -4.03 3.80
CA ASP A 69 -9.99 -3.81 5.15
C ASP A 69 -11.00 -4.30 6.21
N GLY A 70 -10.61 -4.26 7.49
CA GLY A 70 -11.46 -4.66 8.61
C GLY A 70 -12.74 -3.83 8.78
N LYS A 71 -12.91 -2.74 8.01
CA LYS A 71 -14.11 -1.88 7.96
C LYS A 71 -14.95 -2.13 6.70
N GLY A 72 -14.62 -3.14 5.89
CA GLY A 72 -15.31 -3.44 4.65
C GLY A 72 -15.00 -2.52 3.48
N LYS A 73 -13.97 -1.67 3.57
CA LYS A 73 -13.53 -0.80 2.48
C LYS A 73 -12.62 -1.57 1.53
N PHE A 74 -12.91 -1.50 0.22
CA PHE A 74 -12.08 -2.09 -0.83
C PHE A 74 -10.62 -1.57 -0.76
N LEU A 75 -9.68 -2.50 -0.86
CA LEU A 75 -8.25 -2.22 -0.87
C LEU A 75 -7.74 -2.13 -2.31
N PRO A 76 -7.33 -0.94 -2.79
CA PRO A 76 -6.91 -0.74 -4.18
C PRO A 76 -5.72 -1.59 -4.61
N GLU A 77 -4.88 -2.03 -3.67
CA GLU A 77 -3.75 -2.91 -3.93
C GLU A 77 -4.13 -4.34 -4.32
N SER A 78 -5.42 -4.69 -4.29
CA SER A 78 -5.93 -5.95 -4.85
C SER A 78 -5.59 -6.11 -6.32
N LYS A 79 -5.45 -5.01 -7.05
CA LYS A 79 -5.10 -4.96 -8.47
C LYS A 79 -4.15 -3.79 -8.72
N ARG A 80 -2.98 -4.09 -9.28
CA ARG A 80 -1.94 -3.08 -9.51
C ARG A 80 -1.33 -3.22 -10.90
N GLY A 81 -0.96 -2.08 -11.46
CA GLY A 81 -0.08 -2.00 -12.63
C GLY A 81 1.38 -1.95 -12.22
N LEU A 82 2.26 -2.19 -13.19
CA LEU A 82 3.71 -2.15 -12.98
C LEU A 82 4.15 -0.72 -12.66
N PRO A 83 4.96 -0.51 -11.61
CA PRO A 83 5.47 0.81 -11.24
C PRO A 83 6.58 1.28 -12.17
N THR A 84 6.26 1.50 -13.45
CA THR A 84 7.17 2.16 -14.38
C THR A 84 7.49 3.57 -13.89
N PRO A 85 8.57 4.23 -14.37
CA PRO A 85 8.90 5.61 -13.98
C PRO A 85 7.72 6.58 -14.10
N LYS A 86 6.95 6.47 -15.18
CA LYS A 86 5.75 7.29 -15.43
C LYS A 86 4.63 7.02 -14.43
N VAL A 87 4.33 5.74 -14.17
CA VAL A 87 3.29 5.32 -13.22
C VAL A 87 3.67 5.71 -11.79
N ALA A 88 4.94 5.53 -11.42
CA ALA A 88 5.47 5.97 -10.14
C ALA A 88 5.37 7.48 -9.96
N PHE A 89 5.71 8.27 -11.00
CA PHE A 89 5.57 9.72 -10.99
C PHE A 89 4.12 10.14 -10.69
N PHE A 90 3.14 9.60 -11.42
CA PHE A 90 1.73 9.94 -11.21
C PHE A 90 1.24 9.59 -9.80
N LYS A 91 1.71 8.46 -9.25
CA LYS A 91 1.39 8.07 -7.87
C LYS A 91 1.99 9.01 -6.84
N ILE A 92 3.28 9.34 -6.98
CA ILE A 92 4.03 10.15 -6.02
C ILE A 92 3.47 11.57 -5.95
N PHE A 93 3.14 12.15 -7.10
CA PHE A 93 2.59 13.51 -7.19
C PHE A 93 1.07 13.57 -6.99
N GLY A 94 0.44 12.46 -6.59
CA GLY A 94 -0.98 12.41 -6.22
C GLY A 94 -1.96 12.37 -7.39
N LEU A 95 -1.50 12.40 -8.65
CA LEU A 95 -2.37 12.37 -9.82
C LEU A 95 -3.21 11.10 -9.89
N SER A 96 -2.64 9.97 -9.46
CA SER A 96 -3.39 8.70 -9.33
C SER A 96 -4.50 8.75 -8.28
N TYR A 97 -4.38 9.62 -7.28
CA TYR A 97 -5.40 9.82 -6.24
C TYR A 97 -6.51 10.76 -6.72
N ILE A 98 -6.14 11.84 -7.42
CA ILE A 98 -7.09 12.82 -7.96
C ILE A 98 -7.91 12.22 -9.11
N PHE A 99 -7.27 11.44 -9.98
CA PHE A 99 -7.87 10.85 -11.17
C PHE A 99 -7.79 9.32 -11.18
N PRO A 100 -8.38 8.61 -10.17
CA PRO A 100 -8.20 7.17 -10.01
C PRO A 100 -8.78 6.34 -11.17
N LYS A 101 -9.83 6.84 -11.83
CA LYS A 101 -10.49 6.18 -12.98
C LYS A 101 -9.84 6.50 -14.32
N SER A 102 -8.85 7.37 -14.38
CA SER A 102 -8.13 7.68 -15.61
C SER A 102 -7.23 6.52 -16.04
N LYS A 103 -7.33 6.07 -17.29
CA LYS A 103 -6.40 5.07 -17.88
C LYS A 103 -4.96 5.58 -17.91
N LEU A 104 -4.73 6.89 -17.88
CA LEU A 104 -3.38 7.48 -17.85
C LEU A 104 -2.84 7.59 -16.42
N PHE A 105 -3.59 8.19 -15.51
CA PHE A 105 -3.14 8.51 -14.16
C PHE A 105 -3.43 7.39 -13.15
N GLY A 106 -4.49 6.60 -13.35
CA GLY A 106 -4.93 5.54 -12.45
C GLY A 106 -4.21 4.20 -12.62
N GLN A 107 -3.15 4.11 -13.42
CA GLN A 107 -2.46 2.86 -13.77
C GLN A 107 -1.87 2.12 -12.55
N TYR A 108 -1.45 2.82 -11.52
CA TYR A 108 -0.84 2.15 -10.36
C TYR A 108 -1.81 1.21 -9.62
N HIS A 109 -3.07 1.61 -9.43
CA HIS A 109 -4.11 0.82 -8.77
C HIS A 109 -5.18 0.31 -9.74
N LEU A 110 -5.00 0.52 -11.04
CA LEU A 110 -5.93 0.13 -12.09
C LEU A 110 -7.38 0.52 -11.74
N GLY A 111 -7.56 1.76 -11.24
CA GLY A 111 -8.83 2.24 -10.73
C GLY A 111 -9.94 2.36 -11.77
N TYR A 112 -9.59 2.30 -13.05
CA TYR A 112 -10.52 2.27 -14.19
C TYR A 112 -11.08 0.87 -14.48
N LEU A 113 -10.51 -0.21 -13.91
CA LEU A 113 -11.03 -1.56 -14.03
C LEU A 113 -12.14 -1.80 -13.01
N ASN A 114 -13.20 -2.49 -13.42
CA ASN A 114 -14.26 -2.88 -12.50
C ASN A 114 -13.70 -3.82 -11.41
N ARG A 115 -14.02 -3.53 -10.17
CA ARG A 115 -13.54 -4.32 -9.02
C ARG A 115 -14.29 -5.64 -8.83
N ASP A 116 -15.42 -5.81 -9.52
CA ASP A 116 -16.29 -6.96 -9.37
C ASP A 116 -16.18 -7.94 -10.55
N GLU A 117 -15.18 -7.71 -11.43
CA GLU A 117 -14.85 -8.55 -12.58
C GLU A 117 -13.41 -9.05 -12.50
N ASN A 118 -13.18 -10.23 -13.11
CA ASN A 118 -11.82 -10.78 -13.24
C ASN A 118 -11.04 -10.01 -14.30
N HIS A 119 -9.79 -9.67 -14.01
CA HIS A 119 -8.92 -8.94 -14.92
C HIS A 119 -7.52 -9.53 -14.96
N VAL A 120 -6.88 -9.48 -16.14
CA VAL A 120 -5.42 -9.62 -16.21
C VAL A 120 -4.80 -8.35 -15.65
N VAL A 121 -3.86 -8.51 -14.72
CA VAL A 121 -3.15 -7.41 -14.05
C VAL A 121 -1.65 -7.66 -14.11
N GLU A 122 -0.86 -6.59 -13.97
CA GLU A 122 0.59 -6.74 -14.04
C GLU A 122 1.18 -7.20 -12.70
N VAL A 123 0.61 -6.75 -11.57
CA VAL A 123 1.18 -6.98 -10.24
C VAL A 123 0.10 -7.44 -9.27
N LEU A 124 0.37 -8.55 -8.61
CA LEU A 124 -0.42 -9.11 -7.52
C LEU A 124 0.12 -8.66 -6.15
N SER A 125 -0.69 -8.80 -5.12
CA SER A 125 -0.28 -8.50 -3.74
C SER A 125 0.19 -9.76 -3.02
N GLY A 126 1.36 -9.70 -2.39
CA GLY A 126 1.86 -10.77 -1.54
C GLY A 126 1.00 -11.06 -0.30
N ALA A 127 0.00 -10.24 0.00
CA ALA A 127 -0.96 -10.51 1.07
C ALA A 127 -1.85 -11.73 0.80
N PHE A 128 -2.18 -11.96 -0.49
CA PHE A 128 -2.79 -13.18 -1.01
C PHE A 128 -2.35 -13.34 -2.46
N MET A 129 -1.49 -14.31 -2.73
CA MET A 129 -1.04 -14.65 -4.08
C MET A 129 -0.98 -16.16 -4.23
N MET A 130 -1.87 -16.74 -5.02
CA MET A 130 -1.84 -18.16 -5.36
C MET A 130 -1.17 -18.34 -6.70
N ILE A 131 -0.20 -19.28 -6.78
CA ILE A 131 0.70 -19.46 -7.91
C ILE A 131 0.75 -20.94 -8.25
N LYS A 132 0.70 -21.30 -9.52
CA LYS A 132 0.97 -22.68 -9.95
C LYS A 132 2.43 -23.03 -9.63
N LYS A 133 2.68 -24.15 -8.98
CA LYS A 133 4.03 -24.58 -8.58
C LYS A 133 4.99 -24.66 -9.78
N LYS A 134 4.53 -25.20 -10.91
CA LYS A 134 5.30 -25.25 -12.16
C LYS A 134 5.81 -23.86 -12.59
N VAL A 135 5.02 -22.81 -12.37
CA VAL A 135 5.41 -21.44 -12.73
C VAL A 135 6.54 -20.94 -11.82
N ILE A 136 6.48 -21.22 -10.51
CA ILE A 136 7.59 -20.87 -9.60
C ILE A 136 8.86 -21.65 -9.98
N GLU A 137 8.74 -22.92 -10.37
CA GLU A 137 9.88 -23.74 -10.81
C GLU A 137 10.54 -23.15 -12.06
N GLU A 138 9.78 -22.57 -12.99
CA GLU A 138 10.29 -21.94 -14.21
C GLU A 138 10.87 -20.53 -13.98
N VAL A 139 10.15 -19.67 -13.23
CA VAL A 139 10.53 -18.26 -13.08
C VAL A 139 11.40 -18.01 -11.85
N GLY A 140 11.51 -18.99 -10.96
CA GLY A 140 12.25 -18.92 -9.70
C GLY A 140 11.43 -18.34 -8.53
N ASN A 141 11.93 -18.57 -7.33
CA ASN A 141 11.34 -18.14 -6.07
C ASN A 141 11.35 -16.60 -5.91
N LEU A 142 10.87 -16.10 -4.77
CA LEU A 142 11.00 -14.69 -4.40
C LEU A 142 12.49 -14.30 -4.35
N ASP A 143 12.81 -13.11 -4.84
CA ASP A 143 14.18 -12.59 -4.80
C ASP A 143 14.50 -12.09 -3.39
N GLU A 144 15.48 -12.73 -2.74
CA GLU A 144 15.86 -12.47 -1.35
C GLU A 144 16.61 -11.14 -1.16
N THR A 145 16.96 -10.43 -2.23
CA THR A 145 17.48 -9.06 -2.14
C THR A 145 16.42 -8.05 -1.68
N PHE A 146 15.14 -8.41 -1.81
CA PHE A 146 14.01 -7.66 -1.24
C PHE A 146 13.75 -8.14 0.18
N PHE A 147 14.08 -7.32 1.15
CA PHE A 147 13.77 -7.61 2.55
C PHE A 147 12.26 -7.54 2.83
N MET A 148 11.61 -6.51 2.29
CA MET A 148 10.17 -6.27 2.40
C MET A 148 9.76 -5.26 1.32
N TYR A 149 8.61 -5.48 0.68
CA TYR A 149 8.09 -4.74 -0.48
C TYR A 149 8.93 -4.92 -1.75
N GLY A 150 8.25 -5.04 -2.87
CA GLY A 150 8.85 -5.18 -4.18
C GLY A 150 9.11 -6.62 -4.61
N GLU A 151 9.19 -7.58 -3.71
CA GLU A 151 9.28 -9.01 -4.02
C GLU A 151 8.05 -9.53 -4.77
N ASP A 152 6.86 -9.03 -4.42
CA ASP A 152 5.61 -9.35 -5.10
C ASP A 152 5.54 -8.72 -6.50
N ILE A 153 6.09 -7.52 -6.68
CA ILE A 153 6.23 -6.85 -7.97
C ILE A 153 7.22 -7.61 -8.85
N ASP A 154 8.38 -7.99 -8.30
CA ASP A 154 9.43 -8.73 -9.00
C ASP A 154 8.92 -10.10 -9.47
N LEU A 155 8.28 -10.86 -8.58
CA LEU A 155 7.72 -12.17 -8.94
C LEU A 155 6.62 -12.04 -9.99
N SER A 156 5.68 -11.11 -9.79
CA SER A 156 4.61 -10.85 -10.77
C SER A 156 5.17 -10.48 -12.15
N TYR A 157 6.22 -9.67 -12.19
CA TYR A 157 6.89 -9.28 -13.43
C TYR A 157 7.57 -10.48 -14.10
N ARG A 158 8.26 -11.34 -13.32
CA ARG A 158 8.91 -12.56 -13.87
C ARG A 158 7.89 -13.56 -14.39
N ILE A 159 6.73 -13.71 -13.72
CA ILE A 159 5.62 -14.54 -14.20
C ILE A 159 5.15 -14.07 -15.59
N THR A 160 4.93 -12.75 -15.75
CA THR A 160 4.52 -12.20 -17.05
C THR A 160 5.60 -12.30 -18.11
N LYS A 161 6.87 -12.17 -17.74
CA LYS A 161 8.02 -12.38 -18.63
C LYS A 161 8.19 -13.84 -19.07
N GLY A 162 7.81 -14.77 -18.21
CA GLY A 162 7.77 -16.20 -18.52
C GLY A 162 6.61 -16.61 -19.44
N GLY A 163 5.79 -15.65 -19.92
CA GLY A 163 4.68 -15.91 -20.84
C GLY A 163 3.35 -16.20 -20.16
N TYR A 164 3.31 -16.19 -18.84
CA TYR A 164 2.09 -16.40 -18.06
C TYR A 164 1.33 -15.11 -17.79
N LYS A 165 0.07 -15.21 -17.34
CA LYS A 165 -0.77 -14.07 -16.93
C LYS A 165 -1.00 -14.08 -15.43
N ASN A 166 -0.95 -12.90 -14.84
CA ASN A 166 -1.42 -12.64 -13.48
C ASN A 166 -2.88 -12.22 -13.53
N TYR A 167 -3.72 -12.79 -12.68
CA TYR A 167 -5.14 -12.46 -12.63
C TYR A 167 -5.53 -11.82 -11.30
N TYR A 168 -6.33 -10.76 -11.40
CA TYR A 168 -7.17 -10.31 -10.31
C TYR A 168 -8.46 -11.13 -10.36
N PHE A 169 -8.72 -11.92 -9.32
CA PHE A 169 -9.89 -12.79 -9.20
C PHE A 169 -10.93 -12.14 -8.28
N ALA A 170 -12.09 -11.79 -8.85
CA ALA A 170 -13.13 -11.03 -8.17
C ALA A 170 -14.25 -11.90 -7.59
N ALA A 171 -14.34 -13.19 -7.99
CA ALA A 171 -15.44 -14.08 -7.57
C ALA A 171 -15.36 -14.51 -6.10
N SER A 172 -14.26 -14.21 -5.40
CA SER A 172 -14.15 -14.36 -3.96
C SER A 172 -13.34 -13.19 -3.38
N ASN A 173 -13.28 -13.10 -2.05
CA ASN A 173 -12.57 -12.00 -1.38
C ASN A 173 -11.99 -12.44 -0.04
N ILE A 174 -11.08 -11.61 0.47
CA ILE A 174 -10.54 -11.73 1.82
C ILE A 174 -10.66 -10.40 2.58
N ILE A 175 -10.64 -10.48 3.90
CA ILE A 175 -10.41 -9.32 4.76
C ILE A 175 -8.93 -9.29 5.11
N HIS A 176 -8.27 -8.15 4.89
CA HIS A 176 -6.87 -7.92 5.24
C HIS A 176 -6.79 -6.76 6.24
N TYR A 177 -6.55 -7.06 7.49
CA TYR A 177 -6.60 -6.10 8.59
C TYR A 177 -5.52 -5.02 8.58
N LYS A 178 -4.50 -5.19 7.79
CA LYS A 178 -3.48 -4.17 7.46
C LYS A 178 -3.00 -3.30 8.64
N GLY A 179 -1.76 -3.45 8.98
CA GLY A 179 -1.10 -2.51 9.89
C GLY A 179 -0.68 -3.07 11.23
N GLU A 180 -0.98 -4.35 11.51
CA GLU A 180 -0.47 -5.02 12.71
C GLU A 180 1.07 -5.13 12.68
N SER A 181 1.66 -5.29 11.49
CA SER A 181 3.11 -5.47 11.32
C SER A 181 3.88 -4.21 10.90
N THR A 182 3.23 -3.14 10.42
CA THR A 182 3.95 -1.94 9.95
C THR A 182 3.10 -0.68 10.04
N LYS A 183 3.48 0.28 10.88
CA LYS A 183 2.90 1.63 10.87
C LYS A 183 3.35 2.35 9.61
N LYS A 184 2.46 2.46 8.60
CA LYS A 184 2.71 3.10 7.28
C LYS A 184 3.17 4.56 7.34
N SER A 185 3.05 5.22 8.48
CA SER A 185 3.49 6.60 8.70
C SER A 185 4.94 6.72 9.15
N SER A 186 5.66 5.61 9.34
CA SER A 186 7.06 5.69 9.75
C SER A 186 7.95 6.07 8.57
N ILE A 187 8.94 6.93 8.83
CA ILE A 187 9.99 7.29 7.86
C ILE A 187 10.67 6.04 7.32
N ASN A 188 10.87 5.03 8.16
CA ASN A 188 11.44 3.73 7.77
C ASN A 188 10.64 3.01 6.69
N TYR A 189 9.29 3.05 6.74
CA TYR A 189 8.45 2.48 5.68
C TYR A 189 8.75 3.09 4.32
N VAL A 190 8.86 4.42 4.27
CA VAL A 190 9.13 5.16 3.03
C VAL A 190 10.49 4.76 2.45
N PHE A 191 11.54 4.71 3.27
CA PHE A 191 12.87 4.30 2.83
C PHE A 191 12.91 2.86 2.32
N VAL A 192 12.32 1.92 3.03
CA VAL A 192 12.29 0.50 2.64
C VAL A 192 11.55 0.33 1.31
N PHE A 193 10.39 1.00 1.16
CA PHE A 193 9.63 0.96 -0.09
C PHE A 193 10.41 1.54 -1.28
N TYR A 194 11.05 2.71 -1.13
CA TYR A 194 11.83 3.31 -2.21
C TYR A 194 13.09 2.51 -2.54
N LYS A 195 13.76 1.93 -1.53
CA LYS A 195 14.88 1.02 -1.75
C LYS A 195 14.46 -0.19 -2.59
N ALA A 196 13.33 -0.79 -2.27
CA ALA A 196 12.77 -1.90 -3.05
C ALA A 196 12.48 -1.49 -4.51
N MET A 197 11.91 -0.31 -4.74
CA MET A 197 11.66 0.19 -6.09
C MET A 197 12.96 0.43 -6.87
N ILE A 198 14.03 0.90 -6.22
CA ILE A 198 15.35 1.07 -6.86
C ILE A 198 15.95 -0.30 -7.23
N ILE A 199 15.85 -1.31 -6.33
CA ILE A 199 16.31 -2.67 -6.62
C ILE A 199 15.57 -3.22 -7.85
N PHE A 200 14.23 -3.13 -7.86
CA PHE A 200 13.40 -3.55 -8.98
C PHE A 200 13.80 -2.86 -10.31
N ALA A 201 13.96 -1.54 -10.27
CA ALA A 201 14.35 -0.78 -11.44
C ALA A 201 15.75 -1.18 -11.97
N LYS A 202 16.73 -1.37 -11.07
CA LYS A 202 18.08 -1.84 -11.45
C LYS A 202 18.08 -3.22 -12.07
N LYS A 203 17.18 -4.10 -11.63
CA LYS A 203 17.09 -5.48 -12.11
C LYS A 203 16.43 -5.57 -13.48
N HIS A 204 15.38 -4.77 -13.72
CA HIS A 204 14.47 -4.99 -14.84
C HIS A 204 14.44 -3.86 -15.88
N PHE A 205 14.98 -2.67 -15.59
CA PHE A 205 14.94 -1.55 -16.50
C PHE A 205 16.31 -1.27 -17.14
N SER A 206 16.31 -0.63 -18.29
CA SER A 206 17.54 -0.14 -18.95
C SER A 206 18.23 0.94 -18.11
N LYS A 207 19.56 1.11 -18.33
CA LYS A 207 20.38 2.14 -17.63
C LYS A 207 19.78 3.56 -17.69
N ASN A 208 19.16 3.93 -18.81
CA ASN A 208 18.52 5.24 -18.96
C ASN A 208 17.26 5.36 -18.11
N HIS A 209 16.41 4.31 -18.07
CA HIS A 209 15.23 4.28 -17.20
C HIS A 209 15.61 4.28 -15.72
N ILE A 210 16.73 3.66 -15.32
CA ILE A 210 17.20 3.67 -13.94
C ILE A 210 17.57 5.09 -13.50
N LYS A 211 18.30 5.86 -14.33
CA LYS A 211 18.66 7.25 -14.02
C LYS A 211 17.42 8.12 -13.83
N THR A 212 16.48 8.04 -14.79
CA THR A 212 15.22 8.77 -14.72
C THR A 212 14.41 8.37 -13.48
N PHE A 213 14.31 7.08 -13.18
CA PHE A 213 13.58 6.57 -12.02
C PHE A 213 14.20 7.03 -10.69
N SER A 214 15.53 6.92 -10.56
CA SER A 214 16.25 7.40 -9.38
C SER A 214 16.12 8.91 -9.19
N PHE A 215 16.18 9.69 -10.26
CA PHE A 215 15.95 11.14 -10.21
C PHE A 215 14.53 11.45 -9.72
N LEU A 216 13.50 10.81 -10.30
CA LEU A 216 12.10 11.02 -9.91
C LEU A 216 11.85 10.63 -8.45
N ILE A 217 12.45 9.54 -7.97
CA ILE A 217 12.36 9.12 -6.56
C ILE A 217 12.98 10.19 -5.66
N ASN A 218 14.16 10.69 -5.96
CA ASN A 218 14.79 11.74 -5.16
C ASN A 218 13.94 13.01 -5.12
N VAL A 219 13.46 13.47 -6.27
CA VAL A 219 12.54 14.61 -6.35
C VAL A 219 11.30 14.38 -5.48
N ALA A 220 10.74 13.18 -5.52
CA ALA A 220 9.58 12.83 -4.72
C ALA A 220 9.85 12.86 -3.21
N ILE A 221 11.00 12.37 -2.77
CA ILE A 221 11.41 12.39 -1.36
C ILE A 221 11.51 13.84 -0.88
N TYR A 222 12.22 14.70 -1.62
CA TYR A 222 12.37 16.11 -1.28
C TYR A 222 11.03 16.86 -1.31
N PHE A 223 10.19 16.60 -2.32
CA PHE A 223 8.87 17.20 -2.42
C PHE A 223 7.97 16.83 -1.23
N ARG A 224 7.92 15.55 -0.85
CA ARG A 224 7.17 15.12 0.35
C ARG A 224 7.74 15.68 1.63
N ALA A 225 9.06 15.75 1.77
CA ALA A 225 9.70 16.38 2.91
C ALA A 225 9.32 17.87 3.01
N SER A 226 9.34 18.59 1.89
CA SER A 226 8.93 19.99 1.81
C SER A 226 7.47 20.20 2.22
N ILE A 227 6.56 19.33 1.71
CA ILE A 227 5.14 19.38 2.13
C ILE A 227 5.00 19.13 3.64
N ALA A 228 5.71 18.15 4.19
CA ALA A 228 5.63 17.83 5.62
C ALA A 228 6.15 18.99 6.48
N ILE A 229 7.22 19.67 6.06
CA ILE A 229 7.75 20.88 6.72
C ILE A 229 6.73 22.00 6.63
N PHE A 230 6.18 22.25 5.43
CA PHE A 230 5.16 23.28 5.22
C PHE A 230 3.92 23.06 6.09
N GLN A 231 3.41 21.81 6.15
CA GLN A 231 2.28 21.46 7.01
C GLN A 231 2.58 21.67 8.50
N ARG A 232 3.81 21.37 8.94
CA ARG A 232 4.24 21.66 10.34
C ARG A 232 4.26 23.15 10.63
N ILE A 233 4.82 23.95 9.74
CA ILE A 233 4.88 25.40 9.86
C ILE A 233 3.45 25.96 9.86
N TYR A 234 2.63 25.59 8.90
CA TYR A 234 1.24 26.02 8.78
C TYR A 234 0.43 25.68 10.04
N LYS A 235 0.55 24.43 10.54
CA LYS A 235 -0.13 24.02 11.78
C LYS A 235 0.32 24.84 13.00
N LYS A 236 1.62 25.13 13.12
CA LYS A 236 2.15 25.97 14.19
C LYS A 236 1.59 27.40 14.10
N TRP A 237 1.58 27.98 12.91
CA TRP A 237 1.06 29.32 12.67
C TRP A 237 -0.46 29.40 12.91
N SER A 238 -1.23 28.45 12.41
CA SER A 238 -2.69 28.43 12.57
C SER A 238 -3.12 28.30 14.04
N ILE A 239 -2.39 27.52 14.85
CA ILE A 239 -2.63 27.40 16.30
C ILE A 239 -2.35 28.75 16.98
N SER A 240 -1.20 29.35 16.68
CA SER A 240 -0.82 30.65 17.28
C SER A 240 -1.80 31.77 16.92
N VAL A 241 -2.28 31.82 15.69
CA VAL A 241 -3.30 32.77 15.24
C VAL A 241 -4.64 32.52 15.95
N LEU A 242 -5.04 31.27 16.11
CA LEU A 242 -6.28 30.89 16.78
C LEU A 242 -6.23 31.28 18.28
N GLU A 243 -5.10 31.04 18.95
CA GLU A 243 -4.89 31.44 20.35
C GLU A 243 -4.88 32.96 20.51
N PHE A 244 -4.26 33.70 19.59
CA PHE A 244 -4.31 35.15 19.58
C PHE A 244 -5.76 35.66 19.51
N PHE A 245 -6.56 35.13 18.57
CA PHE A 245 -7.97 35.54 18.48
C PHE A 245 -8.79 35.15 19.71
N LYS A 246 -8.58 33.97 20.30
CA LYS A 246 -9.24 33.58 21.54
C LYS A 246 -8.91 34.55 22.70
N THR A 247 -7.64 34.90 22.84
CA THR A 247 -7.19 35.83 23.89
C THR A 247 -7.74 37.24 23.63
N TYR A 248 -7.73 37.70 22.38
CA TYR A 248 -8.30 38.97 21.98
C TYR A 248 -9.80 39.08 22.33
N PHE A 249 -10.59 38.04 21.93
CA PHE A 249 -12.02 37.99 22.26
C PHE A 249 -12.26 37.94 23.76
N ALA A 250 -11.49 37.17 24.53
CA ALA A 250 -11.64 37.09 25.96
C ALA A 250 -11.37 38.47 26.65
N ILE A 251 -10.35 39.18 26.18
CA ILE A 251 -10.04 40.56 26.69
C ILE A 251 -11.16 41.54 26.31
N TYR A 252 -11.68 41.43 25.07
CA TYR A 252 -12.78 42.24 24.59
C TYR A 252 -14.06 42.04 25.42
N GLU A 253 -14.44 40.81 25.66
CA GLU A 253 -15.60 40.44 26.50
C GLU A 253 -15.44 40.98 27.94
N LEU A 254 -14.24 40.84 28.54
CA LEU A 254 -13.91 41.34 29.86
C LEU A 254 -14.00 42.87 29.91
N ALA A 255 -13.49 43.58 28.93
CA ALA A 255 -13.55 45.03 28.83
C ALA A 255 -15.01 45.54 28.73
N HIS A 256 -15.82 44.84 27.88
CA HIS A 256 -17.23 45.18 27.72
C HIS A 256 -18.04 44.92 29.00
N PHE A 257 -17.77 43.80 29.67
CA PHE A 257 -18.37 43.50 30.98
C PHE A 257 -18.01 44.57 32.03
N TYR A 258 -16.74 44.96 32.06
CA TYR A 258 -16.26 45.99 33.01
C TYR A 258 -16.90 47.36 32.75
N GLN A 259 -17.06 47.74 31.48
CA GLN A 259 -17.72 48.98 31.09
C GLN A 259 -19.22 48.97 31.48
N SER A 260 -19.92 47.89 31.22
CA SER A 260 -21.33 47.69 31.62
C SER A 260 -21.48 47.70 33.15
N PHE A 261 -20.53 47.13 33.89
CA PHE A 261 -20.54 47.14 35.34
C PHE A 261 -20.36 48.55 35.91
N ILE A 262 -19.47 49.37 35.31
CA ILE A 262 -19.27 50.78 35.74
C ILE A 262 -20.53 51.59 35.45
N GLU A 263 -21.18 51.46 34.30
CA GLU A 263 -22.40 52.19 33.97
C GLU A 263 -23.58 51.84 34.88
N ILE A 264 -23.67 50.62 35.35
CA ILE A 264 -24.70 50.15 36.30
C ILE A 264 -24.41 50.65 37.72
N THR A 265 -23.12 50.62 38.13
CA THR A 265 -22.72 50.91 39.52
C THR A 265 -22.55 52.40 39.79
N PHE A 266 -22.18 53.12 38.75
CA PHE A 266 -21.97 54.62 38.83
C PHE A 266 -22.68 55.36 37.71
N PRO A 267 -24.04 55.45 37.74
CA PRO A 267 -24.75 56.14 36.68
C PRO A 267 -24.34 57.66 36.72
N VAL A 268 -23.75 58.07 35.57
CA VAL A 268 -23.41 59.52 35.42
C VAL A 268 -24.73 60.30 35.41
N LYS A 269 -25.02 61.03 36.49
CA LYS A 269 -26.10 62.04 36.50
C LYS A 269 -25.67 63.17 35.57
N THR A 270 -26.26 63.22 34.38
CA THR A 270 -26.22 64.38 33.52
C THR A 270 -27.01 65.50 34.26
N ILE A 271 -26.34 66.55 34.65
CA ILE A 271 -26.91 67.79 35.15
C ILE A 271 -27.42 68.63 33.99
#